data_2444b9333da1d7b0240b26d8814ee4d3
#
_entry.id   2444b9333da1d7b0240b26d8814ee4d3
#
_cell.length_a   1.000
_cell.length_b   1.000
_cell.length_c   1.000
_cell.angle_alpha   90.00
_cell.angle_beta   90.00
_cell.angle_gamma   90.00
#
_symmetry.space_group_name_H-M   'P 1'
#
loop_
_entity.id
_entity.type
_entity.pdbx_description
1 polymer ?
#
loop_
_entity_poly.entity_id
_entity_poly.type
_entity_poly.pdbx_seq_one_letter_code
_entity_poly.pdbx_strand_id
1 'polypeptide(L)'
;MKISAKYISGHENMSTFGKIKYLGHFIAKAFLYAVFSFFIIFGLFMTVYFGDLFYNFSKGNNKLPLFNAYVIVSPSMVPSILVNDAIVVKREAGVKLAIGDIITYSSVDPSYPGLTVTHRIVGRQLSQSGDYIFRTKGDANNIEDPSLVGENNIYGRVIFKIPKLGYIRKFLLTSYGFLLGIVLPALAIIVFDILKLITKCKNKQIDDEIDLI
;
A
#
# COMPACT_ATOMS: atom_id res chain seq x y z
N MET A 1 45.22 18.08 6.45
CA MET A 1 44.92 16.98 7.39
C MET A 1 44.76 17.51 8.84
N LYS A 2 44.12 18.69 9.05
CA LYS A 2 43.87 19.29 10.40
C LYS A 2 42.40 19.50 10.76
N ILE A 3 41.46 19.19 9.87
CA ILE A 3 40.02 19.43 10.08
C ILE A 3 39.34 18.24 10.79
N SER A 4 39.87 17.02 10.64
CA SER A 4 39.29 15.80 11.23
C SER A 4 39.47 15.70 12.76
N ALA A 5 40.57 16.23 13.31
CA ALA A 5 40.87 16.13 14.74
C ALA A 5 39.97 17.03 15.62
N LYS A 6 39.52 18.18 15.11
CA LYS A 6 38.67 19.12 15.87
C LYS A 6 37.22 18.63 16.00
N TYR A 7 36.76 17.76 15.07
CA TYR A 7 35.41 17.19 15.12
C TYR A 7 35.32 16.02 16.12
N ILE A 8 36.42 15.29 16.29
CA ILE A 8 36.47 14.12 17.20
C ILE A 8 36.60 14.56 18.67
N SER A 9 37.35 15.66 18.96
CA SER A 9 37.54 16.13 20.33
C SER A 9 36.32 16.81 20.95
N GLY A 10 35.33 17.25 20.14
CA GLY A 10 34.11 17.88 20.64
C GLY A 10 33.10 16.90 21.24
N HIS A 11 33.23 15.62 20.94
CA HIS A 11 32.26 14.61 21.43
C HIS A 11 32.63 13.99 22.80
N GLU A 12 33.88 14.05 23.21
CA GLU A 12 34.32 13.42 24.46
C GLU A 12 33.93 14.21 25.72
N ASN A 13 33.64 15.50 25.62
CA ASN A 13 33.34 16.37 26.77
C ASN A 13 31.88 16.77 26.96
N MET A 14 30.94 16.16 26.20
CA MET A 14 29.52 16.43 26.40
C MET A 14 29.01 15.70 27.65
N SER A 15 28.31 16.44 28.53
CA SER A 15 27.57 15.81 29.65
C SER A 15 26.58 14.76 29.12
N THR A 16 26.27 13.78 29.97
CA THR A 16 25.29 12.69 29.62
C THR A 16 23.98 13.26 29.08
N PHE A 17 23.52 14.37 29.65
CA PHE A 17 22.33 15.09 29.22
C PHE A 17 22.49 15.69 27.79
N GLY A 18 23.64 16.22 27.48
CA GLY A 18 23.98 16.74 26.13
C GLY A 18 23.97 15.64 25.07
N LYS A 19 24.50 14.46 25.39
CA LYS A 19 24.49 13.28 24.50
C LYS A 19 23.07 12.78 24.22
N ILE A 20 22.21 12.75 25.22
CA ILE A 20 20.80 12.35 25.08
C ILE A 20 20.05 13.35 24.19
N LYS A 21 20.23 14.64 24.41
CA LYS A 21 19.60 15.70 23.59
C LYS A 21 20.07 15.65 22.13
N TYR A 22 21.35 15.43 21.90
CA TYR A 22 21.90 15.26 20.54
C TYR A 22 21.35 14.03 19.84
N LEU A 23 21.31 12.89 20.54
CA LEU A 23 20.74 11.64 20.02
C LEU A 23 19.24 11.81 19.68
N GLY A 24 18.47 12.46 20.55
CA GLY A 24 17.06 12.76 20.31
C GLY A 24 16.86 13.61 19.05
N HIS A 25 17.71 14.64 18.88
CA HIS A 25 17.65 15.52 17.69
C HIS A 25 18.05 14.77 16.41
N PHE A 26 19.07 13.90 16.48
CA PHE A 26 19.48 13.05 15.37
C PHE A 26 18.37 12.09 14.95
N ILE A 27 17.74 11.40 15.92
CA ILE A 27 16.62 10.48 15.67
C ILE A 27 15.44 11.23 15.05
N ALA A 28 15.09 12.41 15.57
CA ALA A 28 14.00 13.23 15.02
C ALA A 28 14.27 13.66 13.56
N LYS A 29 15.51 14.06 13.23
CA LYS A 29 15.90 14.36 11.84
C LYS A 29 15.87 13.14 10.94
N ALA A 30 16.40 12.00 11.41
CA ALA A 30 16.38 10.75 10.66
C ALA A 30 14.93 10.31 10.36
N PHE A 31 14.04 10.43 11.35
CA PHE A 31 12.62 10.16 11.18
C PHE A 31 11.97 11.10 10.15
N LEU A 32 12.25 12.40 10.23
CA LEU A 32 11.74 13.39 9.27
C LEU A 32 12.19 13.08 7.84
N TYR A 33 13.47 12.74 7.63
CA TYR A 33 13.96 12.35 6.31
C TYR A 33 13.35 11.03 5.82
N ALA A 34 13.13 10.07 6.70
CA ALA A 34 12.45 8.82 6.36
C ALA A 34 11.01 9.08 5.89
N VAL A 35 10.25 9.92 6.62
CA VAL A 35 8.89 10.33 6.25
C VAL A 35 8.89 11.08 4.91
N PHE A 36 9.81 12.01 4.72
CA PHE A 36 9.92 12.77 3.47
C PHE A 36 10.25 11.86 2.27
N SER A 37 11.22 10.96 2.44
CA SER A 37 11.56 9.96 1.42
C SER A 37 10.39 9.03 1.10
N PHE A 38 9.62 8.63 2.12
CA PHE A 38 8.40 7.83 1.93
C PHE A 38 7.39 8.58 1.04
N PHE A 39 7.13 9.86 1.29
CA PHE A 39 6.19 10.64 0.49
C PHE A 39 6.69 10.86 -0.95
N ILE A 40 7.99 11.03 -1.16
CA ILE A 40 8.56 11.11 -2.53
C ILE A 40 8.34 9.79 -3.27
N ILE A 41 8.71 8.66 -2.65
CA ILE A 41 8.57 7.33 -3.26
C ILE A 41 7.07 7.04 -3.54
N PHE A 42 6.20 7.36 -2.58
CA PHE A 42 4.76 7.20 -2.73
C PHE A 42 4.20 8.08 -3.85
N GLY A 43 4.63 9.33 -3.95
CA GLY A 43 4.25 10.25 -5.03
C GLY A 43 4.69 9.74 -6.40
N LEU A 44 5.93 9.26 -6.53
CA LEU A 44 6.43 8.64 -7.76
C LEU A 44 5.63 7.38 -8.13
N PHE A 45 5.35 6.53 -7.15
CA PHE A 45 4.51 5.35 -7.35
C PHE A 45 3.11 5.73 -7.84
N MET A 46 2.47 6.73 -7.23
CA MET A 46 1.15 7.22 -7.65
C MET A 46 1.19 7.82 -9.06
N THR A 47 2.24 8.56 -9.41
CA THR A 47 2.40 9.12 -10.76
C THR A 47 2.48 8.02 -11.81
N VAL A 48 3.27 6.96 -11.57
CA VAL A 48 3.38 5.82 -12.48
C VAL A 48 2.04 5.06 -12.55
N TYR A 49 1.39 4.83 -11.42
CA TYR A 49 0.11 4.12 -11.34
C TYR A 49 -1.00 4.86 -12.11
N PHE A 50 -1.19 6.15 -11.84
CA PHE A 50 -2.19 6.95 -12.52
C PHE A 50 -1.82 7.22 -13.98
N GLY A 51 -0.52 7.32 -14.30
CA GLY A 51 -0.03 7.44 -15.67
C GLY A 51 -0.39 6.23 -16.52
N ASP A 52 -0.20 5.00 -16.01
CA ASP A 52 -0.63 3.76 -16.69
C ASP A 52 -2.15 3.71 -16.86
N LEU A 53 -2.89 4.09 -15.82
CA LEU A 53 -4.34 4.14 -15.86
C LEU A 53 -4.84 5.12 -16.93
N PHE A 54 -4.32 6.34 -16.94
CA PHE A 54 -4.69 7.38 -17.90
C PHE A 54 -4.32 7.00 -19.33
N TYR A 55 -3.12 6.44 -19.54
CA TYR A 55 -2.66 5.97 -20.85
C TYR A 55 -3.58 4.88 -21.42
N ASN A 56 -3.96 3.90 -20.60
CA ASN A 56 -4.87 2.84 -21.03
C ASN A 56 -6.28 3.38 -21.30
N PHE A 57 -6.77 4.29 -20.46
CA PHE A 57 -8.07 4.94 -20.66
C PHE A 57 -8.11 5.78 -21.94
N SER A 58 -7.07 6.59 -22.23
CA SER A 58 -7.01 7.43 -23.43
C SER A 58 -6.95 6.63 -24.73
N LYS A 59 -6.48 5.39 -24.67
CA LYS A 59 -6.47 4.46 -25.82
C LYS A 59 -7.75 3.61 -25.95
N GLY A 60 -8.77 3.87 -25.13
CA GLY A 60 -9.99 3.07 -25.12
C GLY A 60 -9.78 1.62 -24.62
N ASN A 61 -8.62 1.33 -24.06
CA ASN A 61 -8.33 0.04 -23.46
C ASN A 61 -8.91 -0.01 -22.05
N ASN A 62 -10.04 -0.70 -21.86
CA ASN A 62 -10.60 -0.99 -20.53
C ASN A 62 -9.77 -2.02 -19.72
N LYS A 63 -8.44 -2.03 -19.95
CA LYS A 63 -7.55 -2.91 -19.20
C LYS A 63 -7.31 -2.36 -17.81
N LEU A 64 -7.47 -3.22 -16.82
CA LEU A 64 -7.12 -2.92 -15.43
C LEU A 64 -5.64 -2.50 -15.30
N PRO A 65 -5.30 -1.70 -14.29
CA PRO A 65 -3.91 -1.37 -13.98
C PRO A 65 -3.02 -2.61 -13.87
N LEU A 66 -1.70 -2.41 -14.00
CA LEU A 66 -0.72 -3.50 -13.89
C LEU A 66 -0.81 -4.22 -12.54
N PHE A 67 -1.08 -3.46 -11.48
CA PHE A 67 -1.28 -3.98 -10.13
C PHE A 67 -2.64 -3.55 -9.59
N ASN A 68 -3.32 -4.49 -8.94
CA ASN A 68 -4.59 -4.26 -8.26
C ASN A 68 -4.53 -4.86 -6.85
N ALA A 69 -5.31 -4.32 -5.93
CA ALA A 69 -5.43 -4.83 -4.57
C ALA A 69 -6.88 -5.19 -4.26
N TYR A 70 -7.09 -6.34 -3.65
CA TYR A 70 -8.40 -6.82 -3.22
C TYR A 70 -8.35 -7.29 -1.78
N VAL A 71 -9.48 -7.20 -1.07
CA VAL A 71 -9.66 -7.78 0.25
C VAL A 71 -10.54 -9.01 0.14
N ILE A 72 -10.09 -10.12 0.68
CA ILE A 72 -10.82 -11.39 0.64
C ILE A 72 -11.97 -11.35 1.66
N VAL A 73 -13.18 -11.65 1.19
CA VAL A 73 -14.42 -11.58 1.98
C VAL A 73 -15.04 -12.94 2.22
N SER A 74 -14.61 -13.98 1.49
CA SER A 74 -15.12 -15.36 1.61
C SER A 74 -14.04 -16.34 2.05
N PRO A 75 -14.40 -17.47 2.69
CA PRO A 75 -13.44 -18.46 3.16
C PRO A 75 -13.00 -19.46 2.09
N SER A 76 -13.37 -19.29 0.82
CA SER A 76 -13.13 -20.28 -0.25
C SER A 76 -11.65 -20.61 -0.50
N MET A 77 -10.74 -19.74 -0.08
CA MET A 77 -9.28 -19.92 -0.25
C MET A 77 -8.55 -20.33 1.03
N VAL A 78 -9.26 -20.68 2.09
CA VAL A 78 -8.68 -21.20 3.33
C VAL A 78 -8.04 -22.58 3.03
N PRO A 79 -6.81 -22.87 3.55
CA PRO A 79 -6.02 -22.07 4.48
C PRO A 79 -5.05 -21.10 3.79
N SER A 80 -4.92 -21.11 2.47
CA SER A 80 -3.90 -20.34 1.74
C SER A 80 -4.11 -18.82 1.91
N ILE A 81 -5.36 -18.36 1.84
CA ILE A 81 -5.73 -16.97 2.03
C ILE A 81 -6.96 -16.93 2.95
N LEU A 82 -6.88 -16.13 3.99
CA LEU A 82 -7.93 -16.01 5.00
C LEU A 82 -8.87 -14.83 4.70
N VAL A 83 -10.06 -14.89 5.28
CA VAL A 83 -10.98 -13.75 5.27
C VAL A 83 -10.33 -12.53 5.94
N ASN A 84 -10.49 -11.36 5.35
CA ASN A 84 -9.85 -10.09 5.68
C ASN A 84 -8.33 -10.03 5.38
N ASP A 85 -7.74 -11.00 4.70
CA ASP A 85 -6.44 -10.78 4.07
C ASP A 85 -6.61 -9.85 2.85
N ALA A 86 -5.61 -9.00 2.61
CA ALA A 86 -5.50 -8.27 1.36
C ALA A 86 -4.53 -9.00 0.43
N ILE A 87 -4.83 -9.00 -0.85
CA ILE A 87 -3.99 -9.58 -1.89
C ILE A 87 -3.58 -8.52 -2.90
N VAL A 88 -2.36 -8.62 -3.39
CA VAL A 88 -1.88 -7.83 -4.52
C VAL A 88 -1.87 -8.74 -5.74
N VAL A 89 -2.55 -8.29 -6.78
CA VAL A 89 -2.75 -9.01 -8.03
C VAL A 89 -2.02 -8.28 -9.14
N LYS A 90 -1.18 -9.00 -9.87
CA LYS A 90 -0.46 -8.48 -11.04
C LYS A 90 -1.12 -8.99 -12.31
N ARG A 91 -1.46 -8.07 -13.22
CA ARG A 91 -1.98 -8.42 -14.55
C ARG A 91 -0.90 -9.19 -15.31
N GLU A 92 -1.22 -10.38 -15.79
CA GLU A 92 -0.36 -11.22 -16.60
C GLU A 92 -1.14 -11.82 -17.77
N ALA A 93 -0.47 -12.08 -18.88
CA ALA A 93 -1.06 -12.78 -20.03
C ALA A 93 -1.29 -14.26 -19.68
N GLY A 94 -2.31 -14.89 -20.25
CA GLY A 94 -2.69 -16.27 -20.00
C GLY A 94 -1.55 -17.27 -20.24
N VAL A 95 -0.67 -16.96 -21.19
CA VAL A 95 0.52 -17.79 -21.48
C VAL A 95 1.44 -17.94 -20.27
N LYS A 96 1.47 -16.95 -19.36
CA LYS A 96 2.33 -16.95 -18.17
C LYS A 96 1.67 -17.58 -16.95
N LEU A 97 0.37 -17.85 -17.03
CA LEU A 97 -0.39 -18.46 -15.93
C LEU A 97 -0.24 -19.98 -15.98
N ALA A 98 0.07 -20.58 -14.84
CA ALA A 98 0.30 -22.00 -14.68
C ALA A 98 -0.68 -22.65 -13.73
N ILE A 99 -0.82 -23.98 -13.82
CA ILE A 99 -1.57 -24.75 -12.82
C ILE A 99 -0.90 -24.56 -11.46
N GLY A 100 -1.71 -24.30 -10.43
CA GLY A 100 -1.26 -23.96 -9.09
C GLY A 100 -1.22 -22.47 -8.79
N ASP A 101 -1.19 -21.59 -9.79
CA ASP A 101 -1.29 -20.14 -9.58
C ASP A 101 -2.67 -19.76 -9.02
N ILE A 102 -2.69 -18.78 -8.14
CA ILE A 102 -3.94 -18.19 -7.65
C ILE A 102 -4.21 -16.96 -8.50
N ILE A 103 -5.40 -16.92 -9.12
CA ILE A 103 -5.85 -15.83 -9.98
C ILE A 103 -7.08 -15.15 -9.40
N THR A 104 -7.20 -13.85 -9.69
CA THR A 104 -8.41 -13.08 -9.46
C THR A 104 -9.05 -12.76 -10.80
N TYR A 105 -10.35 -13.00 -10.93
CA TYR A 105 -11.07 -12.88 -12.18
C TYR A 105 -12.52 -12.41 -11.97
N SER A 106 -13.14 -11.95 -13.03
CA SER A 106 -14.58 -11.70 -13.08
C SER A 106 -15.34 -13.01 -13.29
N SER A 107 -16.24 -13.36 -12.40
CA SER A 107 -17.05 -14.57 -12.51
C SER A 107 -17.87 -14.55 -13.80
N VAL A 108 -17.84 -15.68 -14.52
CA VAL A 108 -18.67 -15.96 -15.68
C VAL A 108 -19.84 -16.89 -15.33
N ASP A 109 -19.95 -17.26 -14.05
CA ASP A 109 -21.04 -18.07 -13.54
C ASP A 109 -22.36 -17.27 -13.63
N PRO A 110 -23.41 -17.82 -14.26
CA PRO A 110 -24.71 -17.16 -14.35
C PRO A 110 -25.37 -16.83 -13.00
N SER A 111 -25.02 -17.57 -11.94
CA SER A 111 -25.51 -17.32 -10.57
C SER A 111 -24.90 -16.08 -9.94
N TYR A 112 -23.66 -15.70 -10.36
CA TYR A 112 -22.89 -14.61 -9.80
C TYR A 112 -22.11 -13.84 -10.89
N PRO A 113 -22.79 -13.29 -11.90
CA PRO A 113 -22.15 -12.66 -13.05
C PRO A 113 -21.36 -11.40 -12.61
N GLY A 114 -20.11 -11.30 -13.04
CA GLY A 114 -19.27 -10.12 -12.77
C GLY A 114 -18.73 -10.04 -11.34
N LEU A 115 -19.04 -10.98 -10.45
CA LEU A 115 -18.45 -11.01 -9.11
C LEU A 115 -16.95 -11.25 -9.20
N THR A 116 -16.18 -10.51 -8.43
CA THR A 116 -14.73 -10.71 -8.32
C THR A 116 -14.46 -11.96 -7.47
N VAL A 117 -13.85 -12.96 -8.09
CA VAL A 117 -13.50 -14.25 -7.48
C VAL A 117 -12.00 -14.43 -7.47
N THR A 118 -11.47 -15.04 -6.42
CA THR A 118 -10.05 -15.42 -6.31
C THR A 118 -9.96 -16.90 -6.00
N HIS A 119 -9.48 -17.69 -6.97
CA HIS A 119 -9.36 -19.14 -6.86
C HIS A 119 -8.06 -19.64 -7.49
N ARG A 120 -7.70 -20.89 -7.27
CA ARG A 120 -6.50 -21.54 -7.79
C ARG A 120 -6.79 -22.18 -9.14
N ILE A 121 -5.85 -22.05 -10.07
CA ILE A 121 -5.88 -22.77 -11.36
C ILE A 121 -5.60 -24.25 -11.08
N VAL A 122 -6.54 -25.10 -11.45
CA VAL A 122 -6.43 -26.57 -11.37
C VAL A 122 -6.36 -27.23 -12.74
N GLY A 123 -6.67 -26.50 -13.81
CA GLY A 123 -6.55 -26.95 -15.18
C GLY A 123 -6.35 -25.81 -16.14
N ARG A 124 -5.67 -26.09 -17.24
CA ARG A 124 -5.39 -25.12 -18.32
C ARG A 124 -5.51 -25.82 -19.67
N GLN A 125 -6.18 -25.19 -20.60
CA GLN A 125 -6.33 -25.66 -21.96
C GLN A 125 -6.26 -24.50 -22.95
N LEU A 126 -5.88 -24.78 -24.19
CA LEU A 126 -5.93 -23.83 -25.28
C LEU A 126 -7.26 -23.95 -26.02
N SER A 127 -7.94 -22.83 -26.24
CA SER A 127 -9.16 -22.77 -27.04
C SER A 127 -8.81 -22.92 -28.53
N GLN A 128 -9.81 -23.22 -29.35
CA GLN A 128 -9.67 -23.21 -30.82
C GLN A 128 -9.33 -21.82 -31.37
N SER A 129 -9.66 -20.75 -30.66
CA SER A 129 -9.29 -19.36 -30.99
C SER A 129 -7.85 -18.99 -30.63
N GLY A 130 -7.11 -19.89 -29.96
CA GLY A 130 -5.74 -19.65 -29.50
C GLY A 130 -5.63 -19.00 -28.11
N ASP A 131 -6.76 -18.68 -27.45
CA ASP A 131 -6.79 -18.11 -26.11
C ASP A 131 -6.70 -19.20 -25.04
N TYR A 132 -6.16 -18.86 -23.89
CA TYR A 132 -6.12 -19.77 -22.75
C TYR A 132 -7.46 -19.76 -21.98
N ILE A 133 -7.89 -20.95 -21.61
CA ILE A 133 -9.07 -21.19 -20.75
C ILE A 133 -8.62 -21.97 -19.53
N PHE A 134 -9.11 -21.59 -18.37
CA PHE A 134 -8.69 -22.11 -17.07
C PHE A 134 -9.86 -22.74 -16.33
N ARG A 135 -9.59 -23.90 -15.70
CA ARG A 135 -10.44 -24.46 -14.65
C ARG A 135 -9.90 -23.99 -13.32
N THR A 136 -10.77 -23.52 -12.46
CA THR A 136 -10.41 -22.94 -11.15
C THR A 136 -11.13 -23.69 -10.04
N LYS A 137 -10.56 -23.58 -8.84
CA LYS A 137 -11.12 -24.16 -7.63
C LYS A 137 -10.69 -23.36 -6.41
N GLY A 138 -11.60 -23.08 -5.49
CA GLY A 138 -11.24 -22.57 -4.17
C GLY A 138 -10.53 -23.64 -3.35
N ASP A 139 -9.49 -23.25 -2.61
CA ASP A 139 -8.68 -24.21 -1.83
C ASP A 139 -9.51 -24.93 -0.76
N ALA A 140 -10.55 -24.29 -0.21
CA ALA A 140 -11.49 -24.87 0.74
C ALA A 140 -12.69 -25.59 0.08
N ASN A 141 -12.85 -25.49 -1.25
CA ASN A 141 -13.98 -26.09 -1.93
C ASN A 141 -13.74 -27.58 -2.22
N ASN A 142 -14.78 -28.39 -2.21
CA ASN A 142 -14.67 -29.81 -2.54
C ASN A 142 -14.64 -30.06 -4.05
N ILE A 143 -15.28 -29.20 -4.85
CA ILE A 143 -15.46 -29.34 -6.31
C ILE A 143 -14.81 -28.13 -7.01
N GLU A 144 -14.47 -28.33 -8.29
CA GLU A 144 -14.04 -27.26 -9.18
C GLU A 144 -15.20 -26.29 -9.46
N ASP A 145 -14.84 -25.05 -9.86
CA ASP A 145 -15.84 -24.09 -10.28
C ASP A 145 -16.55 -24.57 -11.55
N PRO A 146 -17.88 -24.40 -11.64
CA PRO A 146 -18.65 -24.97 -12.73
C PRO A 146 -18.35 -24.32 -14.09
N SER A 147 -17.90 -23.07 -14.07
CA SER A 147 -17.65 -22.27 -15.26
C SER A 147 -16.17 -22.15 -15.57
N LEU A 148 -15.81 -22.28 -16.86
CA LEU A 148 -14.45 -22.06 -17.34
C LEU A 148 -14.14 -20.57 -17.40
N VAL A 149 -12.93 -20.19 -16.98
CA VAL A 149 -12.48 -18.79 -16.95
C VAL A 149 -11.62 -18.52 -18.19
N GLY A 150 -12.10 -17.68 -19.10
CA GLY A 150 -11.33 -17.21 -20.23
C GLY A 150 -10.31 -16.13 -19.84
N GLU A 151 -9.22 -16.02 -20.59
CA GLU A 151 -8.13 -15.06 -20.35
C GLU A 151 -8.65 -13.62 -20.19
N ASN A 152 -9.66 -13.22 -20.97
CA ASN A 152 -10.23 -11.88 -20.93
C ASN A 152 -10.97 -11.53 -19.63
N ASN A 153 -11.35 -12.52 -18.85
CA ASN A 153 -12.01 -12.33 -17.56
C ASN A 153 -11.01 -12.26 -16.39
N ILE A 154 -9.72 -12.52 -16.64
CA ILE A 154 -8.71 -12.58 -15.60
C ILE A 154 -8.17 -11.19 -15.32
N TYR A 155 -8.25 -10.75 -14.07
CA TYR A 155 -7.65 -9.51 -13.58
C TYR A 155 -6.14 -9.66 -13.37
N GLY A 156 -5.68 -10.85 -12.99
CA GLY A 156 -4.28 -11.20 -12.86
C GLY A 156 -4.01 -12.29 -11.84
N ARG A 157 -2.72 -12.54 -11.62
CA ARG A 157 -2.20 -13.51 -10.66
C ARG A 157 -1.91 -12.86 -9.31
N VAL A 158 -2.26 -13.52 -8.23
CA VAL A 158 -1.89 -13.11 -6.87
C VAL A 158 -0.38 -13.28 -6.68
N ILE A 159 0.32 -12.19 -6.41
CA ILE A 159 1.77 -12.17 -6.22
C ILE A 159 2.16 -11.97 -4.76
N PHE A 160 1.29 -11.37 -3.97
CA PHE A 160 1.56 -11.08 -2.56
C PHE A 160 0.27 -11.07 -1.74
N LYS A 161 0.37 -11.52 -0.49
CA LYS A 161 -0.70 -11.52 0.50
C LYS A 161 -0.28 -10.74 1.73
N ILE A 162 -1.13 -9.82 2.19
CA ILE A 162 -0.95 -9.04 3.42
C ILE A 162 -2.00 -9.53 4.42
N PRO A 163 -1.58 -10.30 5.42
CA PRO A 163 -2.49 -10.86 6.40
C PRO A 163 -3.23 -9.75 7.17
N LYS A 164 -4.52 -9.93 7.36
CA LYS A 164 -5.38 -9.11 8.24
C LYS A 164 -5.48 -7.62 7.88
N LEU A 165 -4.95 -7.17 6.74
CA LEU A 165 -5.02 -5.76 6.33
C LEU A 165 -6.48 -5.31 6.13
N GLY A 166 -7.37 -6.20 5.76
CA GLY A 166 -8.81 -5.93 5.63
C GLY A 166 -9.47 -5.47 6.93
N TYR A 167 -8.96 -5.88 8.10
CA TYR A 167 -9.47 -5.37 9.38
C TYR A 167 -9.19 -3.87 9.57
N ILE A 168 -8.02 -3.40 9.12
CA ILE A 168 -7.66 -1.98 9.16
C ILE A 168 -8.63 -1.20 8.25
N ARG A 169 -8.86 -1.70 7.02
CA ARG A 169 -9.86 -1.11 6.12
C ARG A 169 -11.25 -1.08 6.75
N LYS A 170 -11.69 -2.20 7.33
CA LYS A 170 -12.99 -2.30 7.98
C LYS A 170 -13.12 -1.33 9.15
N PHE A 171 -12.07 -1.19 9.98
CA PHE A 171 -12.03 -0.23 11.07
C PHE A 171 -12.13 1.21 10.57
N LEU A 172 -11.30 1.60 9.59
CA LEU A 172 -11.28 2.96 9.02
C LEU A 172 -12.59 3.37 8.34
N LEU A 173 -13.37 2.39 7.85
CA LEU A 173 -14.70 2.63 7.27
C LEU A 173 -15.80 2.83 8.32
N THR A 174 -15.53 2.59 9.61
CA THR A 174 -16.47 2.95 10.68
C THR A 174 -16.33 4.44 11.02
N SER A 175 -17.42 5.08 11.45
CA SER A 175 -17.39 6.50 11.86
C SER A 175 -16.34 6.78 12.94
N TYR A 176 -16.22 5.90 13.93
CA TYR A 176 -15.19 6.01 14.98
C TYR A 176 -13.78 5.79 14.45
N GLY A 177 -13.58 4.80 13.58
CA GLY A 177 -12.28 4.50 12.99
C GLY A 177 -11.79 5.63 12.09
N PHE A 178 -12.69 6.24 11.31
CA PHE A 178 -12.38 7.42 10.51
C PHE A 178 -12.00 8.62 11.40
N LEU A 179 -12.78 8.88 12.45
CA LEU A 179 -12.51 9.97 13.39
C LEU A 179 -11.16 9.78 14.10
N LEU A 180 -10.93 8.60 14.69
CA LEU A 180 -9.72 8.30 15.46
C LEU A 180 -8.48 8.08 14.59
N GLY A 181 -8.64 7.43 13.43
CA GLY A 181 -7.54 7.05 12.56
C GLY A 181 -7.09 8.13 11.58
N ILE A 182 -7.96 9.05 11.22
CA ILE A 182 -7.69 10.09 10.20
C ILE A 182 -7.88 11.50 10.76
N VAL A 183 -9.06 11.81 11.27
CA VAL A 183 -9.38 13.19 11.65
C VAL A 183 -8.58 13.67 12.86
N LEU A 184 -8.49 12.84 13.89
CA LEU A 184 -7.83 13.21 15.16
C LEU A 184 -6.31 13.38 14.97
N PRO A 185 -5.57 12.49 14.30
CA PRO A 185 -4.16 12.71 14.00
C PRO A 185 -3.91 13.93 13.10
N ALA A 186 -4.77 14.19 12.11
CA ALA A 186 -4.64 15.37 11.25
C ALA A 186 -4.82 16.66 12.05
N LEU A 187 -5.83 16.72 12.93
CA LEU A 187 -6.05 17.86 13.83
C LEU A 187 -4.87 18.04 14.79
N ALA A 188 -4.33 16.97 15.34
CA ALA A 188 -3.17 17.04 16.24
C ALA A 188 -1.95 17.65 15.53
N ILE A 189 -1.69 17.29 14.28
CA ILE A 189 -0.59 17.86 13.47
C ILE A 189 -0.84 19.36 13.25
N ILE A 190 -2.05 19.76 12.86
CA ILE A 190 -2.40 21.16 12.61
C ILE A 190 -2.21 21.99 13.90
N VAL A 191 -2.72 21.50 15.03
CA VAL A 191 -2.57 22.19 16.34
C VAL A 191 -1.09 22.30 16.71
N PHE A 192 -0.30 21.23 16.53
CA PHE A 192 1.13 21.26 16.80
C PHE A 192 1.85 22.32 15.94
N ASP A 193 1.54 22.40 14.65
CA ASP A 193 2.16 23.37 13.75
C ASP A 193 1.76 24.80 14.11
N ILE A 194 0.50 25.06 14.47
CA ILE A 194 0.01 26.37 14.95
C ILE A 194 0.76 26.77 16.21
N LEU A 195 0.86 25.90 17.22
CA LEU A 195 1.59 26.17 18.46
C LEU A 195 3.07 26.48 18.20
N LYS A 196 3.70 25.76 17.29
CA LYS A 196 5.08 26.00 16.88
C LYS A 196 5.25 27.38 16.22
N LEU A 197 4.33 27.77 15.36
CA LEU A 197 4.33 29.11 14.73
C LEU A 197 4.18 30.22 15.76
N ILE A 198 3.21 30.08 16.68
CA ILE A 198 2.99 31.07 17.77
C ILE A 198 4.26 31.22 18.61
N THR A 199 4.89 30.12 19.01
CA THR A 199 6.13 30.14 19.80
C THR A 199 7.26 30.82 19.04
N LYS A 200 7.39 30.56 17.73
CA LYS A 200 8.41 31.19 16.88
C LYS A 200 8.18 32.69 16.73
N CYS A 201 6.94 33.13 16.54
CA CYS A 201 6.59 34.56 16.46
C CYS A 201 6.89 35.28 17.79
N LYS A 202 6.55 34.65 18.93
CA LYS A 202 6.82 35.23 20.26
C LYS A 202 8.30 35.38 20.54
N ASN A 203 9.12 34.36 20.20
CA ASN A 203 10.57 34.43 20.39
C ASN A 203 11.20 35.51 19.51
N LYS A 204 10.73 35.68 18.26
CA LYS A 204 11.19 36.74 17.39
C LYS A 204 10.89 38.15 17.93
N GLN A 205 9.69 38.35 18.50
CA GLN A 205 9.34 39.64 19.13
C GLN A 205 10.25 39.96 20.31
N ILE A 206 10.63 38.96 21.13
CA ILE A 206 11.55 39.14 22.26
C ILE A 206 12.97 39.51 21.78
N ASP A 207 13.45 38.84 20.71
CA ASP A 207 14.77 39.13 20.14
C ASP A 207 14.79 40.55 19.54
N ASP A 208 13.76 40.97 18.80
CA ASP A 208 13.64 42.31 18.22
C ASP A 208 13.52 43.40 19.31
N GLU A 209 12.95 43.13 20.49
CA GLU A 209 12.85 44.06 21.62
C GLU A 209 14.16 44.19 22.39
N ILE A 210 14.97 43.14 22.48
CA ILE A 210 16.31 43.14 23.09
C ILE A 210 17.30 43.91 22.23
N ASP A 211 17.24 43.85 20.91
CA ASP A 211 18.12 44.56 19.99
C ASP A 211 17.83 46.08 19.92
N LEU A 212 16.77 46.58 20.54
CA LEU A 212 16.39 47.98 20.61
C LEU A 212 16.83 48.69 21.90
N ILE A 213 17.41 47.98 22.87
CA ILE A 213 17.92 48.49 24.16
C ILE A 213 19.44 48.54 24.14
#